data_dcec19ce9bfef391a40d17e8ba187173
#
_entry.id   dcec19ce9bfef391a40d17e8ba187173
#
_cell.length_a   1.000
_cell.length_b   1.000
_cell.length_c   1.000
_cell.angle_alpha   90.00
_cell.angle_beta   90.00
_cell.angle_gamma   90.00
#
_symmetry.space_group_name_H-M   'P 1'
#
loop_
_entity.id
_entity.type
_entity.pdbx_description
1 polymer ?
#
loop_
_entity_poly.entity_id
_entity_poly.type
_entity_poly.pdbx_seq_one_letter_code
_entity_poly.pdbx_strand_id
1 'polypeptide(L)'
;GYSGFLFSFGAVLSIGVLLPVLLRGKRGKTGGRLWRLEQAVCCNGAVTMGTLPIHLMFSYRFPVYSFLLNLAVIPLMTVVMADGLFCMLMGGFFPGIASVAGCVDRVLLWFFEKCCMVGSRIPYGVLQSGRPEPWQAAAYAALLVVLTALVYGRGKKLPGFWKCQWILGALCLLFLRTESGLQVTVLDVGQGDCIYIRSGEGRHYLIDGGSSSKSGVAQYQMLPYLAYEGAGHLDAVFVTHSDGDHCN
;
A
#
# COMPACT_ATOMS: atom_id res chain seq x y z
N GLY A 1 -0.03 -4.77 16.64
CA GLY A 1 1.38 -5.20 16.54
C GLY A 1 1.73 -6.16 15.41
N TYR A 2 0.80 -7.00 14.93
CA TYR A 2 1.11 -8.04 13.93
C TYR A 2 1.40 -7.50 12.52
N SER A 3 0.79 -6.39 12.11
CA SER A 3 1.00 -5.81 10.76
C SER A 3 2.44 -5.36 10.53
N GLY A 4 3.05 -4.65 11.50
CA GLY A 4 4.44 -4.20 11.38
C GLY A 4 5.44 -5.35 11.26
N PHE A 5 5.23 -6.43 12.01
CA PHE A 5 6.01 -7.67 11.90
C PHE A 5 5.91 -8.26 10.49
N LEU A 6 4.68 -8.44 9.96
CA LEU A 6 4.45 -9.00 8.64
C LEU A 6 5.09 -8.15 7.54
N PHE A 7 4.97 -6.82 7.61
CA PHE A 7 5.62 -5.91 6.66
C PHE A 7 7.13 -6.02 6.68
N SER A 8 7.75 -6.03 7.87
CA SER A 8 9.21 -6.13 8.02
C SER A 8 9.74 -7.45 7.48
N PHE A 9 9.15 -8.57 7.89
CA PHE A 9 9.56 -9.89 7.41
C PHE A 9 9.25 -10.08 5.93
N GLY A 10 8.08 -9.62 5.46
CA GLY A 10 7.70 -9.64 4.06
C GLY A 10 8.70 -8.87 3.18
N ALA A 11 9.16 -7.71 3.63
CA ALA A 11 10.16 -6.92 2.92
C ALA A 11 11.51 -7.65 2.83
N VAL A 12 12.01 -8.19 3.95
CA VAL A 12 13.29 -8.93 4.00
C VAL A 12 13.24 -10.17 3.11
N LEU A 13 12.16 -10.97 3.21
CA LEU A 13 11.98 -12.15 2.35
C LEU A 13 11.91 -11.76 0.87
N SER A 14 11.24 -10.66 0.55
CA SER A 14 11.12 -10.17 -0.84
C SER A 14 12.47 -9.77 -1.41
N ILE A 15 13.31 -9.08 -0.63
CA ILE A 15 14.67 -8.74 -1.04
C ILE A 15 15.52 -10.01 -1.22
N GLY A 16 15.40 -10.98 -0.30
CA GLY A 16 16.17 -12.22 -0.38
C GLY A 16 15.77 -13.12 -1.56
N VAL A 17 14.49 -13.19 -1.87
CA VAL A 17 13.93 -14.16 -2.83
C VAL A 17 13.61 -13.52 -4.19
N LEU A 18 12.88 -12.40 -4.21
CA LEU A 18 12.38 -11.81 -5.47
C LEU A 18 13.41 -10.91 -6.15
N LEU A 19 14.20 -10.13 -5.40
CA LEU A 19 15.19 -9.24 -6.00
C LEU A 19 16.21 -10.00 -6.89
N PRO A 20 16.80 -11.12 -6.45
CA PRO A 20 17.70 -11.90 -7.33
C PRO A 20 16.99 -12.42 -8.59
N VAL A 21 15.69 -12.77 -8.51
CA VAL A 21 14.89 -13.19 -9.67
C VAL A 21 14.74 -12.06 -10.69
N LEU A 22 14.45 -10.84 -10.20
CA LEU A 22 14.31 -9.67 -11.07
C LEU A 22 15.63 -9.27 -11.73
N LEU A 23 16.75 -9.37 -11.00
CA LEU A 23 18.08 -9.02 -11.49
C LEU A 23 18.71 -10.12 -12.37
N ARG A 24 18.24 -11.38 -12.29
CA ARG A 24 18.81 -12.49 -13.06
C ARG A 24 18.64 -12.30 -14.56
N GLY A 25 19.72 -12.28 -15.27
CA GLY A 25 19.76 -12.02 -16.71
C GLY A 25 20.30 -10.65 -17.09
N LYS A 26 20.44 -9.73 -16.13
CA LYS A 26 20.92 -8.37 -16.33
C LYS A 26 22.42 -8.18 -16.01
N ARG A 27 23.11 -9.22 -15.60
CA ARG A 27 24.48 -9.25 -15.06
C ARG A 27 25.61 -8.84 -16.02
N GLY A 28 25.33 -8.21 -17.17
CA GLY A 28 26.33 -7.83 -18.17
C GLY A 28 26.84 -6.39 -18.13
N LYS A 29 26.26 -5.51 -17.32
CA LYS A 29 26.62 -4.07 -17.28
C LYS A 29 26.83 -3.61 -15.83
N THR A 30 27.90 -4.10 -15.19
CA THR A 30 28.28 -3.70 -13.84
C THR A 30 28.96 -2.35 -13.81
N GLY A 31 28.47 -1.40 -13.00
CA GLY A 31 29.24 -0.26 -12.51
C GLY A 31 28.75 1.15 -12.87
N GLY A 32 27.72 1.34 -13.72
CA GLY A 32 27.24 2.67 -14.09
C GLY A 32 26.11 3.22 -13.19
N ARG A 33 25.83 4.54 -13.27
CA ARG A 33 24.68 5.16 -12.59
C ARG A 33 23.34 4.49 -12.95
N LEU A 34 23.17 4.09 -14.21
CA LEU A 34 22.00 3.38 -14.70
C LEU A 34 21.81 2.03 -14.03
N TRP A 35 22.88 1.27 -13.75
CA TRP A 35 22.82 0.01 -13.03
C TRP A 35 22.32 0.20 -11.58
N ARG A 36 22.79 1.23 -10.90
CA ARG A 36 22.33 1.53 -9.52
C ARG A 36 20.85 1.89 -9.49
N LEU A 37 20.39 2.69 -10.47
CA LEU A 37 18.97 3.03 -10.60
C LEU A 37 18.13 1.79 -10.90
N GLU A 38 18.59 0.92 -11.79
CA GLU A 38 17.91 -0.34 -12.09
C GLU A 38 17.81 -1.26 -10.88
N GLN A 39 18.89 -1.37 -10.09
CA GLN A 39 18.86 -2.11 -8.83
C GLN A 39 17.86 -1.52 -7.83
N ALA A 40 17.82 -0.19 -7.69
CA ALA A 40 16.88 0.48 -6.81
C ALA A 40 15.41 0.24 -7.23
N VAL A 41 15.13 0.33 -8.53
CA VAL A 41 13.80 0.03 -9.09
C VAL A 41 13.42 -1.44 -8.86
N CYS A 42 14.33 -2.38 -9.12
CA CYS A 42 14.09 -3.81 -8.89
C CYS A 42 13.89 -4.12 -7.39
N CYS A 43 14.68 -3.48 -6.51
CA CYS A 43 14.56 -3.66 -5.07
C CYS A 43 13.19 -3.16 -4.57
N ASN A 44 12.83 -1.94 -4.94
CA ASN A 44 11.52 -1.37 -4.62
C ASN A 44 10.37 -2.24 -5.17
N GLY A 45 10.49 -2.70 -6.41
CA GLY A 45 9.54 -3.62 -7.02
C GLY A 45 9.42 -4.95 -6.27
N ALA A 46 10.53 -5.56 -5.87
CA ALA A 46 10.54 -6.79 -5.10
C ALA A 46 9.83 -6.62 -3.75
N VAL A 47 10.15 -5.55 -3.01
CA VAL A 47 9.51 -5.25 -1.72
C VAL A 47 8.02 -4.99 -1.90
N THR A 48 7.64 -4.15 -2.87
CA THR A 48 6.24 -3.85 -3.17
C THR A 48 5.46 -5.13 -3.50
N MET A 49 5.97 -5.98 -4.37
CA MET A 49 5.33 -7.25 -4.73
C MET A 49 5.16 -8.17 -3.53
N GLY A 50 6.18 -8.36 -2.72
CA GLY A 50 6.11 -9.27 -1.59
C GLY A 50 5.25 -8.77 -0.44
N THR A 51 5.11 -7.46 -0.27
CA THR A 51 4.29 -6.85 0.77
C THR A 51 2.88 -6.48 0.31
N LEU A 52 2.59 -6.51 -1.00
CA LEU A 52 1.31 -6.11 -1.56
C LEU A 52 0.11 -6.85 -0.96
N PRO A 53 0.10 -8.20 -0.86
CA PRO A 53 -1.05 -8.89 -0.27
C PRO A 53 -1.27 -8.51 1.20
N ILE A 54 -0.16 -8.30 1.95
CA ILE A 54 -0.23 -7.84 3.35
C ILE A 54 -0.85 -6.43 3.39
N HIS A 55 -0.40 -5.55 2.50
CA HIS A 55 -0.92 -4.18 2.42
C HIS A 55 -2.42 -4.16 2.11
N LEU A 56 -2.87 -4.94 1.14
CA LEU A 56 -4.28 -5.04 0.78
C LEU A 56 -5.14 -5.68 1.87
N MET A 57 -4.59 -6.62 2.65
CA MET A 57 -5.32 -7.25 3.77
C MET A 57 -5.54 -6.29 4.96
N PHE A 58 -4.67 -5.31 5.16
CA PHE A 58 -4.76 -4.38 6.30
C PHE A 58 -5.27 -3.00 5.92
N SER A 59 -4.98 -2.52 4.72
CA SER A 59 -5.33 -1.16 4.28
C SER A 59 -6.43 -1.12 3.23
N TYR A 60 -6.71 -2.25 2.54
CA TYR A 60 -7.73 -2.39 1.50
C TYR A 60 -7.55 -1.46 0.28
N ARG A 61 -6.49 -0.67 0.29
CA ARG A 61 -6.15 0.35 -0.70
C ARG A 61 -4.67 0.26 -1.04
N PHE A 62 -4.30 0.55 -2.27
CA PHE A 62 -2.90 0.59 -2.67
C PHE A 62 -2.58 1.92 -3.37
N PRO A 63 -1.77 2.79 -2.79
CA PRO A 63 -1.32 4.03 -3.43
C PRO A 63 -0.26 3.71 -4.50
N VAL A 64 -0.65 3.77 -5.78
CA VAL A 64 0.24 3.45 -6.90
C VAL A 64 1.45 4.39 -6.95
N TYR A 65 1.24 5.67 -6.60
CA TYR A 65 2.31 6.67 -6.54
C TYR A 65 3.38 6.35 -5.48
N SER A 66 3.08 5.50 -4.48
CA SER A 66 4.06 5.09 -3.46
C SER A 66 5.28 4.39 -4.05
N PHE A 67 5.10 3.70 -5.20
CA PHE A 67 6.22 3.09 -5.90
C PHE A 67 7.27 4.12 -6.34
N LEU A 68 6.82 5.24 -6.90
CA LEU A 68 7.73 6.33 -7.32
C LEU A 68 8.28 7.09 -6.10
N LEU A 69 7.44 7.35 -5.11
CA LEU A 69 7.88 8.01 -3.87
C LEU A 69 8.97 7.21 -3.15
N ASN A 70 8.83 5.91 -3.04
CA ASN A 70 9.80 5.05 -2.35
C ASN A 70 11.20 5.09 -2.99
N LEU A 71 11.32 5.32 -4.30
CA LEU A 71 12.62 5.49 -4.96
C LEU A 71 13.38 6.73 -4.47
N ALA A 72 12.66 7.79 -4.11
CA ALA A 72 13.26 9.00 -3.56
C ALA A 72 13.34 8.95 -2.03
N VAL A 73 12.31 8.43 -1.38
CA VAL A 73 12.15 8.42 0.07
C VAL A 73 13.15 7.47 0.75
N ILE A 74 13.38 6.27 0.19
CA ILE A 74 14.27 5.29 0.83
C ILE A 74 15.69 5.86 1.01
N PRO A 75 16.37 6.42 -0.02
CA PRO A 75 17.67 7.05 0.19
C PRO A 75 17.61 8.28 1.08
N LEU A 76 16.52 9.08 0.99
CA LEU A 76 16.34 10.25 1.82
C LEU A 76 16.22 9.89 3.31
N MET A 77 15.41 8.89 3.63
CA MET A 77 15.24 8.43 5.02
C MET A 77 16.50 7.82 5.60
N THR A 78 17.39 7.29 4.77
CA THR A 78 18.71 6.84 5.24
C THR A 78 19.54 8.02 5.75
N VAL A 79 19.48 9.18 5.08
CA VAL A 79 20.14 10.40 5.51
C VAL A 79 19.52 10.92 6.81
N VAL A 80 18.19 11.02 6.86
CA VAL A 80 17.44 11.45 8.06
C VAL A 80 17.77 10.57 9.26
N MET A 81 17.82 9.25 9.08
CA MET A 81 18.19 8.33 10.18
C MET A 81 19.61 8.50 10.65
N ALA A 82 20.56 8.71 9.73
CA ALA A 82 21.97 8.96 10.08
C ALA A 82 22.14 10.30 10.79
N ASP A 83 21.48 11.36 10.31
CA ASP A 83 21.52 12.69 10.89
C ASP A 83 20.82 12.73 12.25
N GLY A 84 19.67 12.08 12.39
CA GLY A 84 18.98 11.94 13.67
C GLY A 84 19.82 11.23 14.73
N LEU A 85 20.54 10.15 14.35
CA LEU A 85 21.48 9.48 15.23
C LEU A 85 22.64 10.40 15.63
N PHE A 86 23.17 11.15 14.65
CA PHE A 86 24.20 12.15 14.92
C PHE A 86 23.72 13.24 15.87
N CYS A 87 22.51 13.78 15.65
CA CYS A 87 21.88 14.75 16.57
C CYS A 87 21.73 14.19 17.98
N MET A 88 21.33 12.94 18.12
CA MET A 88 21.19 12.28 19.43
C MET A 88 22.53 12.16 20.15
N LEU A 89 23.60 11.78 19.45
CA LEU A 89 24.94 11.65 20.04
C LEU A 89 25.56 12.99 20.36
N MET A 90 25.42 13.99 19.50
CA MET A 90 26.03 15.30 19.65
C MET A 90 25.23 16.25 20.56
N GLY A 91 23.92 16.03 20.69
CA GLY A 91 23.02 16.93 21.42
C GLY A 91 23.41 17.16 22.88
N GLY A 92 23.99 16.15 23.53
CA GLY A 92 24.49 16.25 24.90
C GLY A 92 25.79 17.04 25.06
N PHE A 93 26.61 17.11 24.02
CA PHE A 93 27.95 17.75 24.08
C PHE A 93 28.00 19.07 23.34
N PHE A 94 27.33 19.14 22.18
CA PHE A 94 27.36 20.28 21.27
C PHE A 94 25.96 20.64 20.77
N PRO A 95 25.08 21.22 21.61
CA PRO A 95 23.68 21.47 21.26
C PRO A 95 23.51 22.40 20.05
N GLY A 96 24.45 23.32 19.80
CA GLY A 96 24.40 24.17 18.60
C GLY A 96 24.58 23.39 17.30
N ILE A 97 25.50 22.43 17.26
CA ILE A 97 25.71 21.58 16.08
C ILE A 97 24.51 20.66 15.85
N ALA A 98 24.00 20.05 16.90
CA ALA A 98 22.81 19.22 16.84
C ALA A 98 21.57 20.00 16.36
N SER A 99 21.43 21.27 16.75
CA SER A 99 20.33 22.12 16.29
C SER A 99 20.41 22.41 14.79
N VAL A 100 21.60 22.64 14.24
CA VAL A 100 21.79 22.86 12.79
C VAL A 100 21.48 21.58 12.02
N ALA A 101 21.97 20.42 12.46
CA ALA A 101 21.68 19.13 11.86
C ALA A 101 20.18 18.82 11.89
N GLY A 102 19.51 19.02 13.04
CA GLY A 102 18.06 18.85 13.16
C GLY A 102 17.22 19.81 12.28
N CYS A 103 17.79 20.95 11.87
CA CYS A 103 17.14 21.80 10.85
C CYS A 103 17.16 21.12 9.47
N VAL A 104 18.23 20.42 9.12
CA VAL A 104 18.29 19.65 7.86
C VAL A 104 17.22 18.57 7.85
N ASP A 105 17.11 17.77 8.91
CA ASP A 105 16.07 16.74 9.05
C ASP A 105 14.67 17.34 8.91
N ARG A 106 14.40 18.47 9.52
CA ARG A 106 13.11 19.16 9.43
C ARG A 106 12.78 19.53 7.99
N VAL A 107 13.75 20.06 7.23
CA VAL A 107 13.55 20.41 5.81
C VAL A 107 13.29 19.15 4.97
N LEU A 108 14.05 18.08 5.19
CA LEU A 108 13.88 16.83 4.46
C LEU A 108 12.53 16.18 4.75
N LEU A 109 12.09 16.15 6.00
CA LEU A 109 10.78 15.62 6.41
C LEU A 109 9.64 16.47 5.87
N TRP A 110 9.78 17.81 5.89
CA TRP A 110 8.81 18.71 5.28
C TRP A 110 8.68 18.48 3.77
N PHE A 111 9.81 18.31 3.07
CA PHE A 111 9.81 18.00 1.64
C PHE A 111 9.09 16.67 1.37
N PHE A 112 9.37 15.64 2.18
CA PHE A 112 8.71 14.35 2.09
C PHE A 112 7.20 14.46 2.29
N GLU A 113 6.77 15.19 3.31
CA GLU A 113 5.33 15.45 3.59
C GLU A 113 4.64 16.09 2.38
N LYS A 114 5.30 17.11 1.76
CA LYS A 114 4.76 17.76 0.55
C LYS A 114 4.67 16.81 -0.64
N CYS A 115 5.67 15.95 -0.84
CA CYS A 115 5.62 14.92 -1.88
C CYS A 115 4.46 13.93 -1.67
N CYS A 116 4.24 13.49 -0.44
CA CYS A 116 3.11 12.62 -0.08
C CYS A 116 1.76 13.34 -0.31
N MET A 117 1.64 14.60 0.09
CA MET A 117 0.44 15.40 -0.11
C MET A 117 0.12 15.58 -1.60
N VAL A 118 1.12 15.86 -2.44
CA VAL A 118 0.94 15.95 -3.89
C VAL A 118 0.54 14.59 -4.46
N GLY A 119 1.21 13.51 -4.05
CA GLY A 119 0.90 12.15 -4.48
C GLY A 119 -0.54 11.75 -4.15
N SER A 120 -1.03 12.09 -2.95
CA SER A 120 -2.39 11.77 -2.52
C SER A 120 -3.50 12.53 -3.28
N ARG A 121 -3.15 13.63 -3.97
CA ARG A 121 -4.08 14.42 -4.80
C ARG A 121 -4.15 13.94 -6.25
N ILE A 122 -3.31 12.98 -6.65
CA ILE A 122 -3.34 12.45 -8.02
C ILE A 122 -4.66 11.67 -8.21
N PRO A 123 -5.49 12.04 -9.18
CA PRO A 123 -6.72 11.28 -9.46
C PRO A 123 -6.35 9.84 -9.84
N TYR A 124 -7.10 8.88 -9.34
CA TYR A 124 -6.82 7.44 -9.49
C TYR A 124 -5.45 6.98 -8.93
N GLY A 125 -4.75 7.83 -8.17
CA GLY A 125 -3.47 7.50 -7.56
C GLY A 125 -3.56 6.43 -6.46
N VAL A 126 -4.76 6.13 -5.96
CA VAL A 126 -5.03 5.10 -4.96
C VAL A 126 -6.00 4.08 -5.55
N LEU A 127 -5.52 2.86 -5.75
CA LEU A 127 -6.37 1.73 -6.13
C LEU A 127 -7.14 1.24 -4.90
N GLN A 128 -8.45 1.26 -4.98
CA GLN A 128 -9.33 0.65 -3.97
C GLN A 128 -9.67 -0.76 -4.44
N SER A 129 -8.97 -1.75 -3.92
CA SER A 129 -9.17 -3.14 -4.31
C SER A 129 -10.09 -3.88 -3.36
N GLY A 130 -10.38 -3.29 -2.19
CA GLY A 130 -10.99 -3.99 -1.09
C GLY A 130 -10.10 -5.09 -0.51
N ARG A 131 -10.64 -5.90 0.36
CA ARG A 131 -9.93 -7.03 0.97
C ARG A 131 -9.83 -8.18 -0.05
N PRO A 132 -8.63 -8.68 -0.38
CA PRO A 132 -8.51 -9.89 -1.17
C PRO A 132 -8.96 -11.10 -0.35
N GLU A 133 -9.57 -12.06 -1.01
CA GLU A 133 -9.91 -13.33 -0.40
C GLU A 133 -8.64 -14.11 0.02
N PRO A 134 -8.67 -14.89 1.12
CA PRO A 134 -7.49 -15.63 1.56
C PRO A 134 -6.88 -16.55 0.50
N TRP A 135 -7.70 -17.15 -0.35
CA TRP A 135 -7.23 -17.99 -1.47
C TRP A 135 -6.48 -17.19 -2.53
N GLN A 136 -6.87 -15.93 -2.79
CA GLN A 136 -6.19 -15.04 -3.75
C GLN A 136 -4.77 -14.70 -3.24
N ALA A 137 -4.65 -14.38 -1.95
CA ALA A 137 -3.35 -14.12 -1.34
C ALA A 137 -2.46 -15.38 -1.37
N ALA A 138 -3.02 -16.56 -1.07
CA ALA A 138 -2.31 -17.83 -1.13
C ALA A 138 -1.88 -18.18 -2.57
N ALA A 139 -2.77 -18.03 -3.55
CA ALA A 139 -2.47 -18.29 -4.95
C ALA A 139 -1.44 -17.29 -5.50
N TYR A 140 -1.52 -16.01 -5.12
CA TYR A 140 -0.49 -15.02 -5.44
C TYR A 140 0.88 -15.42 -4.92
N ALA A 141 0.97 -15.80 -3.65
CA ALA A 141 2.23 -16.27 -3.05
C ALA A 141 2.76 -17.51 -3.76
N ALA A 142 1.89 -18.47 -4.09
CA ALA A 142 2.26 -19.68 -4.84
C ALA A 142 2.80 -19.32 -6.23
N LEU A 143 2.19 -18.39 -6.96
CA LEU A 143 2.68 -17.93 -8.27
C LEU A 143 4.06 -17.28 -8.16
N LEU A 144 4.35 -16.49 -7.13
CA LEU A 144 5.67 -15.91 -6.89
C LEU A 144 6.72 -17.00 -6.57
N VAL A 145 6.36 -18.01 -5.78
CA VAL A 145 7.22 -19.17 -5.49
C VAL A 145 7.51 -19.96 -6.75
N VAL A 146 6.49 -20.25 -7.58
CA VAL A 146 6.65 -20.93 -8.87
C VAL A 146 7.56 -20.13 -9.81
N LEU A 147 7.35 -18.81 -9.92
CA LEU A 147 8.24 -17.94 -10.72
C LEU A 147 9.68 -18.04 -10.24
N THR A 148 9.89 -18.00 -8.94
CA THR A 148 11.21 -18.14 -8.32
C THR A 148 11.83 -19.49 -8.67
N ALA A 149 11.10 -20.58 -8.48
CA ALA A 149 11.55 -21.93 -8.80
C ALA A 149 11.89 -22.11 -10.28
N LEU A 150 11.09 -21.56 -11.19
CA LEU A 150 11.32 -21.58 -12.63
C LEU A 150 12.59 -20.80 -13.01
N VAL A 151 12.83 -19.66 -12.36
CA VAL A 151 14.02 -18.85 -12.63
C VAL A 151 15.28 -19.53 -12.09
N TYR A 152 15.21 -20.18 -10.93
CA TYR A 152 16.37 -20.87 -10.33
C TYR A 152 16.59 -22.28 -10.89
N GLY A 153 15.51 -23.06 -11.12
CA GLY A 153 15.60 -24.48 -11.47
C GLY A 153 16.02 -24.76 -12.91
N ARG A 154 15.66 -23.91 -13.87
CA ARG A 154 15.90 -24.18 -15.31
C ARG A 154 17.30 -23.81 -15.82
N GLY A 155 18.17 -23.22 -15.03
CA GLY A 155 19.51 -22.80 -15.48
C GLY A 155 19.53 -21.78 -16.64
N LYS A 156 18.45 -21.72 -17.43
CA LYS A 156 18.27 -20.80 -18.57
C LYS A 156 17.67 -19.49 -18.09
N LYS A 157 18.13 -18.38 -18.67
CA LYS A 157 17.59 -17.04 -18.40
C LYS A 157 16.16 -16.97 -18.93
N LEU A 158 15.16 -16.86 -18.07
CA LEU A 158 13.82 -16.51 -18.50
C LEU A 158 13.85 -15.10 -19.11
N PRO A 159 13.33 -14.92 -20.35
CA PRO A 159 13.20 -13.59 -20.95
C PRO A 159 12.39 -12.66 -20.04
N GLY A 160 12.74 -11.37 -20.04
CA GLY A 160 12.06 -10.37 -19.22
C GLY A 160 10.55 -10.32 -19.46
N PHE A 161 10.14 -10.49 -20.72
CA PHE A 161 8.73 -10.55 -21.12
C PHE A 161 7.92 -11.60 -20.35
N TRP A 162 8.42 -12.84 -20.22
CA TRP A 162 7.76 -13.89 -19.46
C TRP A 162 7.67 -13.58 -17.97
N LYS A 163 8.72 -12.97 -17.40
CA LYS A 163 8.67 -12.52 -16.00
C LYS A 163 7.58 -11.47 -15.80
N CYS A 164 7.49 -10.49 -16.70
CA CYS A 164 6.45 -9.46 -16.64
C CYS A 164 5.04 -10.04 -16.74
N GLN A 165 4.81 -11.01 -17.63
CA GLN A 165 3.50 -11.67 -17.77
C GLN A 165 3.11 -12.43 -16.50
N TRP A 166 4.04 -13.19 -15.88
CA TRP A 166 3.80 -13.89 -14.63
C TRP A 166 3.45 -12.92 -13.49
N ILE A 167 4.20 -11.82 -13.38
CA ILE A 167 3.95 -10.79 -12.37
C ILE A 167 2.59 -10.13 -12.60
N LEU A 168 2.30 -9.77 -13.84
CA LEU A 168 1.01 -9.15 -14.19
C LEU A 168 -0.15 -10.11 -13.90
N GLY A 169 -0.04 -11.38 -14.25
CA GLY A 169 -1.06 -12.40 -13.96
C GLY A 169 -1.27 -12.58 -12.46
N ALA A 170 -0.20 -12.61 -11.67
CA ALA A 170 -0.28 -12.69 -10.23
C ALA A 170 -0.95 -11.43 -9.63
N LEU A 171 -0.59 -10.24 -10.13
CA LEU A 171 -1.22 -8.99 -9.71
C LEU A 171 -2.71 -8.97 -10.05
N CYS A 172 -3.08 -9.33 -11.29
CA CYS A 172 -4.49 -9.41 -11.70
C CYS A 172 -5.31 -10.30 -10.77
N LEU A 173 -4.74 -11.40 -10.30
CA LEU A 173 -5.42 -12.31 -9.38
C LEU A 173 -5.86 -11.64 -8.07
N LEU A 174 -5.02 -10.74 -7.51
CA LEU A 174 -5.36 -10.02 -6.27
C LEU A 174 -6.50 -9.00 -6.45
N PHE A 175 -6.72 -8.54 -7.68
CA PHE A 175 -7.75 -7.54 -8.00
C PHE A 175 -9.00 -8.15 -8.62
N LEU A 176 -9.04 -9.47 -8.84
CA LEU A 176 -10.24 -10.15 -9.33
C LEU A 176 -11.32 -10.08 -8.24
N ARG A 177 -12.47 -9.55 -8.62
CA ARG A 177 -13.68 -9.54 -7.80
C ARG A 177 -14.66 -10.56 -8.40
N THR A 178 -15.07 -11.52 -7.59
CA THR A 178 -16.05 -12.54 -7.95
C THR A 178 -17.39 -12.34 -7.23
N GLU A 179 -17.59 -11.13 -6.73
CA GLU A 179 -18.76 -10.83 -5.92
C GLU A 179 -20.00 -10.70 -6.82
N SER A 180 -20.94 -11.58 -6.63
CA SER A 180 -22.24 -11.57 -7.31
C SER A 180 -23.36 -11.52 -6.28
N GLY A 181 -24.43 -10.78 -6.61
CA GLY A 181 -25.63 -10.71 -5.81
C GLY A 181 -25.80 -9.43 -5.01
N LEU A 182 -27.01 -9.28 -4.47
CA LEU A 182 -27.37 -8.17 -3.58
C LEU A 182 -26.78 -8.41 -2.19
N GLN A 183 -26.06 -7.42 -1.68
CA GLN A 183 -25.58 -7.40 -0.30
C GLN A 183 -26.17 -6.19 0.40
N VAL A 184 -26.69 -6.40 1.60
CA VAL A 184 -27.16 -5.34 2.49
C VAL A 184 -26.45 -5.52 3.82
N THR A 185 -25.76 -4.48 4.29
CA THR A 185 -25.03 -4.50 5.54
C THR A 185 -25.44 -3.32 6.41
N VAL A 186 -25.87 -3.60 7.61
CA VAL A 186 -26.13 -2.59 8.63
C VAL A 186 -24.89 -2.42 9.48
N LEU A 187 -24.33 -1.23 9.51
CA LEU A 187 -23.13 -0.91 10.28
C LEU A 187 -23.50 -0.55 11.71
N ASP A 188 -22.77 -1.06 12.69
CA ASP A 188 -22.94 -0.67 14.10
C ASP A 188 -22.36 0.73 14.34
N VAL A 189 -23.17 1.75 14.11
CA VAL A 189 -22.83 3.15 14.36
C VAL A 189 -23.25 3.63 15.75
N GLY A 190 -23.83 2.77 16.58
CA GLY A 190 -24.40 3.12 17.89
C GLY A 190 -25.83 3.63 17.74
N GLN A 191 -26.17 4.76 18.38
CA GLN A 191 -27.48 5.38 18.18
C GLN A 191 -27.47 6.18 16.87
N GLY A 192 -28.04 5.59 15.83
CA GLY A 192 -28.11 6.11 14.48
C GLY A 192 -28.20 5.00 13.45
N ASP A 193 -28.33 5.36 12.19
CA ASP A 193 -28.48 4.40 11.11
C ASP A 193 -27.35 4.56 10.08
N CYS A 194 -26.85 3.42 9.59
CA CYS A 194 -25.91 3.38 8.47
C CYS A 194 -26.05 2.05 7.75
N ILE A 195 -26.68 2.07 6.58
CA ILE A 195 -26.96 0.87 5.80
C ILE A 195 -26.22 0.97 4.46
N TYR A 196 -25.30 0.05 4.24
CA TYR A 196 -24.61 -0.10 2.97
C TYR A 196 -25.31 -1.14 2.12
N ILE A 197 -25.51 -0.83 0.84
CA ILE A 197 -26.11 -1.71 -0.14
C ILE A 197 -25.19 -1.82 -1.35
N ARG A 198 -24.82 -3.05 -1.71
CA ARG A 198 -24.19 -3.37 -2.97
C ARG A 198 -25.20 -4.13 -3.84
N SER A 199 -25.51 -3.58 -5.02
CA SER A 199 -26.38 -4.26 -5.99
C SER A 199 -25.65 -5.42 -6.67
N GLY A 200 -26.42 -6.35 -7.27
CA GLY A 200 -25.85 -7.42 -8.06
C GLY A 200 -25.08 -6.96 -9.31
N GLU A 201 -25.24 -5.70 -9.71
CA GLU A 201 -24.50 -5.06 -10.80
C GLU A 201 -23.21 -4.34 -10.31
N GLY A 202 -22.88 -4.43 -9.01
CA GLY A 202 -21.69 -3.82 -8.43
C GLY A 202 -21.83 -2.32 -8.16
N ARG A 203 -23.05 -1.78 -8.06
CA ARG A 203 -23.30 -0.41 -7.63
C ARG A 203 -23.38 -0.31 -6.12
N HIS A 204 -22.91 0.80 -5.57
CA HIS A 204 -22.75 1.04 -4.14
C HIS A 204 -23.67 2.16 -3.68
N TYR A 205 -24.50 1.86 -2.69
CA TYR A 205 -25.43 2.81 -2.11
C TYR A 205 -25.24 2.87 -0.60
N LEU A 206 -25.52 4.03 -0.02
CA LEU A 206 -25.50 4.24 1.41
C LEU A 206 -26.84 4.88 1.83
N ILE A 207 -27.41 4.39 2.89
CA ILE A 207 -28.58 5.01 3.52
C ILE A 207 -28.16 5.47 4.91
N ASP A 208 -28.27 6.77 5.16
CA ASP A 208 -27.83 7.48 6.35
C ASP A 208 -26.34 7.24 6.68
N GLY A 209 -25.86 7.78 7.78
CA GLY A 209 -24.45 7.63 8.14
C GLY A 209 -24.06 8.47 9.34
N GLY A 210 -25.01 8.76 10.22
CA GLY A 210 -24.80 9.53 11.44
C GLY A 210 -24.81 8.67 12.69
N SER A 211 -24.51 9.32 13.81
CA SER A 211 -24.66 8.74 15.15
C SER A 211 -24.73 9.85 16.19
N SER A 212 -25.66 9.74 17.12
CA SER A 212 -25.73 10.62 18.30
C SER A 212 -24.84 10.15 19.45
N SER A 213 -24.39 8.88 19.44
CA SER A 213 -23.59 8.29 20.53
C SER A 213 -22.11 8.11 20.21
N LYS A 214 -21.72 8.12 18.92
CA LYS A 214 -20.34 7.97 18.46
C LYS A 214 -19.92 9.14 17.59
N SER A 215 -18.76 9.72 17.85
CA SER A 215 -18.17 10.77 16.99
C SER A 215 -17.32 10.18 15.89
N GLY A 216 -17.29 10.81 14.72
CA GLY A 216 -16.42 10.43 13.61
C GLY A 216 -16.76 9.08 12.96
N VAL A 217 -18.03 8.70 12.95
CA VAL A 217 -18.54 7.46 12.32
C VAL A 217 -18.09 7.35 10.88
N ALA A 218 -18.17 8.45 10.13
CA ALA A 218 -17.71 8.47 8.74
C ALA A 218 -16.24 8.07 8.63
N GLN A 219 -15.37 8.63 9.46
CA GLN A 219 -13.92 8.42 9.40
C GLN A 219 -13.50 7.04 9.92
N TYR A 220 -14.09 6.57 11.01
CA TYR A 220 -13.60 5.39 11.74
C TYR A 220 -14.38 4.11 11.46
N GLN A 221 -15.57 4.20 10.88
CA GLN A 221 -16.42 3.05 10.59
C GLN A 221 -16.80 2.95 9.11
N MET A 222 -17.42 4.00 8.54
CA MET A 222 -17.91 3.96 7.16
C MET A 222 -16.78 3.88 6.14
N LEU A 223 -15.83 4.81 6.15
CA LEU A 223 -14.72 4.82 5.17
C LEU A 223 -13.85 3.58 5.23
N PRO A 224 -13.50 3.01 6.41
CA PRO A 224 -12.82 1.72 6.48
C PRO A 224 -13.65 0.57 5.93
N TYR A 225 -14.96 0.54 6.20
CA TYR A 225 -15.85 -0.49 5.67
C TYR A 225 -15.99 -0.40 4.14
N LEU A 226 -16.22 0.81 3.61
CA LEU A 226 -16.26 1.03 2.15
C LEU A 226 -14.94 0.63 1.48
N ALA A 227 -13.81 0.92 2.14
CA ALA A 227 -12.51 0.48 1.66
C ALA A 227 -12.37 -1.05 1.69
N TYR A 228 -12.87 -1.72 2.73
CA TYR A 228 -12.91 -3.16 2.84
C TYR A 228 -13.73 -3.80 1.73
N GLU A 229 -14.90 -3.25 1.42
CA GLU A 229 -15.76 -3.67 0.32
C GLU A 229 -15.21 -3.27 -1.06
N GLY A 230 -14.16 -2.45 -1.13
CA GLY A 230 -13.61 -1.94 -2.39
C GLY A 230 -14.48 -0.91 -3.08
N ALA A 231 -15.42 -0.32 -2.36
CA ALA A 231 -16.28 0.75 -2.86
C ALA A 231 -15.48 2.04 -3.01
N GLY A 232 -14.98 2.30 -4.21
CA GLY A 232 -14.20 3.52 -4.54
C GLY A 232 -15.03 4.77 -4.64
N HIS A 233 -16.32 4.62 -4.88
CA HIS A 233 -17.33 5.69 -4.95
C HIS A 233 -18.68 5.12 -4.50
N LEU A 234 -19.58 6.00 -4.13
CA LEU A 234 -20.98 5.68 -3.90
C LEU A 234 -21.80 6.21 -5.08
N ASP A 235 -22.64 5.37 -5.65
CA ASP A 235 -23.55 5.77 -6.75
C ASP A 235 -24.64 6.70 -6.25
N ALA A 236 -25.13 6.49 -5.02
CA ALA A 236 -26.02 7.41 -4.32
C ALA A 236 -25.92 7.27 -2.80
N VAL A 237 -26.21 8.37 -2.12
CA VAL A 237 -26.40 8.42 -0.68
C VAL A 237 -27.83 8.92 -0.43
N PHE A 238 -28.59 8.17 0.34
CA PHE A 238 -29.94 8.49 0.75
C PHE A 238 -29.89 8.95 2.21
N VAL A 239 -30.43 10.13 2.48
CA VAL A 239 -30.59 10.66 3.84
C VAL A 239 -32.08 10.67 4.14
N THR A 240 -32.50 9.94 5.18
CA THR A 240 -33.90 9.80 5.53
C THR A 240 -34.44 11.08 6.17
N HIS A 241 -33.63 11.71 7.03
CA HIS A 241 -33.92 13.00 7.65
C HIS A 241 -32.62 13.68 8.15
N SER A 242 -32.70 14.94 8.49
CA SER A 242 -31.53 15.81 8.78
C SER A 242 -31.07 15.78 10.24
N ASP A 243 -31.51 14.81 11.06
CA ASP A 243 -31.08 14.73 12.45
C ASP A 243 -29.65 14.23 12.58
N GLY A 244 -28.95 14.62 13.64
CA GLY A 244 -27.50 14.34 13.79
C GLY A 244 -27.16 12.85 13.95
N ASP A 245 -28.12 11.98 14.20
CA ASP A 245 -27.96 10.53 14.23
C ASP A 245 -28.10 9.88 12.84
N HIS A 246 -28.44 10.65 11.80
CA HIS A 246 -28.53 10.20 10.40
C HIS A 246 -27.54 10.90 9.47
N CYS A 247 -27.10 12.14 9.80
CA CYS A 247 -26.14 12.88 8.99
C CYS A 247 -25.17 13.73 9.83
N ASN A 248 -24.05 13.14 10.28
CA ASN A 248 -23.00 13.88 10.97
C ASN A 248 -21.58 13.46 10.54
#